data_e68da071d4ec9c609734cb3de9c831c7
#
_entry.id   e68da071d4ec9c609734cb3de9c831c7
#
_cell.length_a   1.000
_cell.length_b   1.000
_cell.length_c   1.000
_cell.angle_alpha   90.00
_cell.angle_beta   90.00
_cell.angle_gamma   90.00
#
_symmetry.space_group_name_H-M   'P 1'
#
loop_
_entity.id
_entity.type
_entity.pdbx_description
1 polymer ?
#
loop_
_entity_poly.entity_id
_entity_poly.type
_entity_poly.pdbx_seq_one_letter_code
_entity_poly.pdbx_strand_id
1 'polypeptide(L)'
;MRLILTGLIAAGSLIAAFAALAQSGTSPASGPSPILVQNNTAPATPVAPSKRFACRAAAQGLQGQDRMDQMQLCMAQARLDCLKQAIDQKIVGPQRHDFVESCVMQ
;
A
#
# COMPACT_ATOMS: atom_id res chain seq x y z
N MET A 1 45.81 28.40 -0.61
CA MET A 1 45.32 28.66 0.74
C MET A 1 44.01 27.91 0.90
N ARG A 2 44.02 26.88 1.75
CA ARG A 2 42.88 25.96 1.98
C ARG A 2 42.20 26.41 3.26
N LEU A 3 40.93 26.76 3.18
CA LEU A 3 40.07 26.99 4.32
C LEU A 3 39.15 25.78 4.50
N ILE A 4 39.48 25.01 5.54
CA ILE A 4 38.67 23.88 6.03
C ILE A 4 37.68 24.49 7.02
N LEU A 5 36.39 24.46 6.65
CA LEU A 5 35.31 24.76 7.60
C LEU A 5 34.73 23.46 8.13
N THR A 6 35.11 23.11 9.33
CA THR A 6 34.54 22.06 10.15
C THR A 6 33.23 22.55 10.78
N GLY A 7 32.09 22.08 10.30
CA GLY A 7 30.78 22.32 10.90
C GLY A 7 30.36 21.15 11.78
N LEU A 8 30.30 21.36 13.08
CA LEU A 8 29.70 20.47 14.08
C LEU A 8 28.18 20.41 13.86
N ILE A 9 27.65 19.21 13.65
CA ILE A 9 26.20 18.98 13.67
C ILE A 9 25.85 18.25 14.96
N ALA A 10 25.11 18.97 15.82
CA ALA A 10 24.56 18.45 17.06
C ALA A 10 23.44 17.44 16.81
N ALA A 11 23.55 16.28 17.45
CA ALA A 11 22.55 15.25 17.48
C ALA A 11 21.37 15.67 18.37
N GLY A 12 20.20 15.81 17.80
CA GLY A 12 18.93 15.97 18.53
C GLY A 12 18.10 14.70 18.43
N SER A 13 18.14 13.84 19.44
CA SER A 13 17.28 12.66 19.57
C SER A 13 15.93 13.07 20.15
N LEU A 14 14.87 13.04 19.33
CA LEU A 14 13.48 13.12 19.79
C LEU A 14 12.87 11.72 19.77
N ILE A 15 12.77 11.13 20.96
CA ILE A 15 12.04 9.89 21.20
C ILE A 15 10.56 10.27 21.40
N ALA A 16 9.73 10.00 20.39
CA ALA A 16 8.28 10.07 20.52
C ALA A 16 7.74 8.68 20.91
N ALA A 17 7.29 8.56 22.16
CA ALA A 17 6.55 7.39 22.64
C ALA A 17 5.12 7.43 22.10
N PHE A 18 4.76 6.51 21.23
CA PHE A 18 3.36 6.28 20.82
C PHE A 18 2.70 5.28 21.78
N ALA A 19 1.75 5.78 22.56
CA ALA A 19 0.85 4.96 23.35
C ALA A 19 -0.14 4.23 22.43
N ALA A 20 -0.15 2.91 22.48
CA ALA A 20 -1.13 2.07 21.82
C ALA A 20 -2.45 2.12 22.58
N LEU A 21 -3.48 2.71 21.99
CA LEU A 21 -4.86 2.59 22.45
C LEU A 21 -5.47 1.32 21.84
N ALA A 22 -5.54 0.26 22.66
CA ALA A 22 -6.31 -0.93 22.35
C ALA A 22 -7.81 -0.58 22.49
N GLN A 23 -8.54 -0.51 21.39
CA GLN A 23 -9.99 -0.43 21.40
C GLN A 23 -10.57 -1.84 21.34
N SER A 24 -11.02 -2.31 22.48
CA SER A 24 -11.87 -3.50 22.60
C SER A 24 -13.27 -3.16 22.09
N GLY A 25 -13.57 -3.53 20.87
CA GLY A 25 -14.90 -3.45 20.30
C GLY A 25 -15.77 -4.61 20.79
N THR A 26 -16.69 -4.32 21.69
CA THR A 26 -17.74 -5.22 22.19
C THR A 26 -18.76 -5.49 21.07
N SER A 27 -18.97 -6.76 20.74
CA SER A 27 -20.07 -7.21 19.88
C SER A 27 -21.39 -7.10 20.62
N PRO A 28 -22.46 -6.55 20.03
CA PRO A 28 -23.81 -6.77 20.50
C PRO A 28 -24.51 -7.92 19.77
N ALA A 29 -25.27 -8.60 20.58
CA ALA A 29 -26.03 -9.79 20.41
C ALA A 29 -27.03 -9.86 19.26
N SER A 30 -27.20 -11.09 18.81
CA SER A 30 -28.32 -11.82 18.24
C SER A 30 -29.68 -11.06 18.16
N GLY A 31 -30.12 -10.86 16.92
CA GLY A 31 -31.52 -10.65 16.56
C GLY A 31 -32.01 -11.75 15.62
N PRO A 32 -33.31 -12.12 15.63
CA PRO A 32 -33.83 -13.29 14.93
C PRO A 32 -33.81 -13.14 13.42
N SER A 33 -33.34 -14.17 12.76
CA SER A 33 -33.23 -14.29 11.31
C SER A 33 -34.56 -14.28 10.59
N PRO A 34 -34.79 -13.45 9.60
CA PRO A 34 -35.76 -13.73 8.56
C PRO A 34 -35.14 -14.68 7.52
N ILE A 35 -35.87 -15.74 7.23
CA ILE A 35 -35.56 -16.69 6.16
C ILE A 35 -35.66 -15.95 4.84
N LEU A 36 -34.51 -15.66 4.23
CA LEU A 36 -34.44 -15.11 2.89
C LEU A 36 -34.09 -16.21 1.89
N VAL A 37 -34.98 -16.34 0.95
CA VAL A 37 -34.87 -17.13 -0.29
C VAL A 37 -33.46 -17.01 -0.87
N GLN A 38 -32.75 -18.13 -0.93
CA GLN A 38 -31.46 -18.24 -1.58
C GLN A 38 -31.64 -18.09 -3.10
N ASN A 39 -31.50 -16.89 -3.60
CA ASN A 39 -31.07 -16.71 -4.95
C ASN A 39 -29.58 -17.04 -4.95
N ASN A 40 -29.21 -18.15 -5.62
CA ASN A 40 -27.83 -18.56 -5.90
C ASN A 40 -27.16 -17.60 -6.90
N THR A 41 -27.09 -16.33 -6.54
CA THR A 41 -26.13 -15.43 -7.15
C THR A 41 -24.89 -15.54 -6.27
N ALA A 42 -23.90 -16.28 -6.73
CA ALA A 42 -22.60 -16.31 -6.07
C ALA A 42 -22.18 -14.88 -5.79
N PRO A 43 -21.82 -14.53 -4.55
CA PRO A 43 -21.34 -13.20 -4.25
C PRO A 43 -20.10 -12.98 -5.12
N ALA A 44 -20.18 -12.04 -6.07
CA ALA A 44 -19.04 -11.59 -6.81
C ALA A 44 -18.02 -11.10 -5.76
N THR A 45 -16.96 -11.85 -5.56
CA THR A 45 -15.84 -11.44 -4.71
C THR A 45 -15.43 -10.06 -5.19
N PRO A 46 -15.42 -9.03 -4.35
CA PRO A 46 -15.00 -7.71 -4.78
C PRO A 46 -13.57 -7.82 -5.30
N VAL A 47 -13.43 -7.73 -6.61
CA VAL A 47 -12.12 -7.73 -7.26
C VAL A 47 -11.40 -6.48 -6.74
N ALA A 48 -10.33 -6.68 -6.00
CA ALA A 48 -9.54 -5.57 -5.49
C ALA A 48 -9.11 -4.69 -6.67
N PRO A 49 -9.27 -3.37 -6.58
CA PRO A 49 -8.90 -2.48 -7.68
C PRO A 49 -7.41 -2.66 -7.99
N SER A 50 -7.07 -2.70 -9.27
CA SER A 50 -5.66 -2.82 -9.68
C SER A 50 -4.81 -1.71 -9.07
N LYS A 51 -3.53 -2.01 -8.81
CA LYS A 51 -2.59 -1.02 -8.23
C LYS A 51 -2.50 0.25 -9.08
N ARG A 52 -2.58 0.10 -10.40
CA ARG A 52 -2.65 1.26 -11.31
C ARG A 52 -3.89 2.11 -11.09
N PHE A 53 -5.03 1.48 -10.86
CA PHE A 53 -6.26 2.21 -10.56
C PHE A 53 -6.15 2.94 -9.22
N ALA A 54 -5.64 2.27 -8.18
CA ALA A 54 -5.41 2.87 -6.87
C ALA A 54 -4.44 4.07 -6.96
N CYS A 55 -3.35 3.97 -7.73
CA CYS A 55 -2.42 5.07 -7.95
C CYS A 55 -3.05 6.23 -8.72
N ARG A 56 -3.92 5.94 -9.68
CA ARG A 56 -4.66 6.98 -10.40
C ARG A 56 -5.64 7.69 -9.48
N ALA A 57 -6.31 6.95 -8.60
CA ALA A 57 -7.20 7.52 -7.60
C ALA A 57 -6.45 8.42 -6.61
N ALA A 58 -5.26 7.98 -6.14
CA ALA A 58 -4.41 8.78 -5.25
C ALA A 58 -3.89 10.08 -5.88
N ALA A 59 -3.79 10.13 -7.21
CA ALA A 59 -3.38 11.33 -7.95
C ALA A 59 -4.58 12.20 -8.40
N GLN A 60 -5.82 11.82 -8.04
CA GLN A 60 -6.99 12.64 -8.32
C GLN A 60 -6.93 13.92 -7.46
N GLY A 61 -7.26 15.04 -8.05
CA GLY A 61 -7.18 16.34 -7.37
C GLY A 61 -5.84 17.06 -7.53
N LEU A 62 -4.79 16.38 -7.98
CA LEU A 62 -3.53 16.98 -8.38
C LEU A 62 -3.57 17.34 -9.87
N GLN A 63 -2.81 18.35 -10.26
CA GLN A 63 -2.73 18.81 -11.64
C GLN A 63 -1.27 18.99 -12.09
N GLY A 64 -1.08 19.01 -13.41
CA GLY A 64 0.23 19.27 -13.99
C GLY A 64 1.30 18.27 -13.55
N GLN A 65 2.46 18.79 -13.17
CA GLN A 65 3.62 18.01 -12.77
C GLN A 65 3.36 17.20 -11.50
N ASP A 66 2.70 17.77 -10.50
CA ASP A 66 2.44 17.10 -9.21
C ASP A 66 1.64 15.80 -9.40
N ARG A 67 0.69 15.80 -10.33
CA ARG A 67 -0.07 14.60 -10.67
C ARG A 67 0.79 13.51 -11.29
N MET A 68 1.70 13.90 -12.17
CA MET A 68 2.63 12.95 -12.81
C MET A 68 3.59 12.35 -11.79
N ASP A 69 4.15 13.19 -10.93
CA ASP A 69 5.10 12.76 -9.91
C ASP A 69 4.44 11.85 -8.88
N GLN A 70 3.24 12.19 -8.42
CA GLN A 70 2.47 11.34 -7.52
C GLN A 70 2.16 9.98 -8.14
N MET A 71 1.80 9.95 -9.42
CA MET A 71 1.56 8.69 -10.13
C MET A 71 2.82 7.83 -10.22
N GLN A 72 3.97 8.45 -10.56
CA GLN A 72 5.26 7.75 -10.64
C GLN A 72 5.68 7.18 -9.29
N LEU A 73 5.59 7.97 -8.22
CA LEU A 73 5.90 7.53 -6.85
C LEU A 73 5.03 6.35 -6.43
N CYS A 74 3.73 6.45 -6.62
CA CYS A 74 2.80 5.37 -6.28
C CYS A 74 3.11 4.08 -7.06
N MET A 75 3.37 4.18 -8.37
CA MET A 75 3.72 3.02 -9.19
C MET A 75 5.08 2.41 -8.81
N ALA A 76 6.06 3.23 -8.42
CA ALA A 76 7.34 2.76 -7.92
C ALA A 76 7.16 1.98 -6.60
N GLN A 77 6.35 2.49 -5.69
CA GLN A 77 6.02 1.80 -4.45
C GLN A 77 5.32 0.46 -4.72
N ALA A 78 4.35 0.43 -5.61
CA ALA A 78 3.65 -0.80 -5.99
C ALA A 78 4.61 -1.86 -6.56
N ARG A 79 5.61 -1.45 -7.36
CA ARG A 79 6.65 -2.36 -7.86
C ARG A 79 7.53 -2.92 -6.75
N LEU A 80 7.92 -2.10 -5.77
CA LEU A 80 8.69 -2.55 -4.60
C LEU A 80 7.91 -3.58 -3.78
N ASP A 81 6.62 -3.35 -3.57
CA ASP A 81 5.77 -4.28 -2.82
C ASP A 81 5.60 -5.61 -3.55
N CYS A 82 5.42 -5.57 -4.88
CA CYS A 82 5.39 -6.78 -5.71
C CYS A 82 6.74 -7.53 -5.72
N LEU A 83 7.86 -6.80 -5.72
CA LEU A 83 9.19 -7.41 -5.63
C LEU A 83 9.42 -8.09 -4.29
N LYS A 84 8.99 -7.48 -3.18
CA LYS A 84 9.03 -8.12 -1.86
C LYS A 84 8.24 -9.42 -1.85
N GLN A 85 7.03 -9.41 -2.39
CA GLN A 85 6.22 -10.63 -2.52
C GLN A 85 6.92 -11.72 -3.33
N ALA A 86 7.58 -11.35 -4.44
CA ALA A 86 8.34 -12.30 -5.25
C ALA A 86 9.52 -12.91 -4.48
N ILE A 87 10.20 -12.11 -3.64
CA ILE A 87 11.30 -12.56 -2.79
C ILE A 87 10.77 -13.53 -1.71
N ASP A 88 9.68 -13.18 -1.05
CA ASP A 88 9.05 -13.99 0.00
C ASP A 88 8.59 -15.35 -0.56
N GLN A 89 8.10 -15.36 -1.79
CA GLN A 89 7.71 -16.57 -2.51
C GLN A 89 8.90 -17.31 -3.15
N LYS A 90 10.14 -16.82 -2.97
CA LYS A 90 11.38 -17.41 -3.52
C LYS A 90 11.37 -17.52 -5.05
N ILE A 91 10.64 -16.65 -5.74
CA ILE A 91 10.62 -16.58 -7.20
C ILE A 91 11.97 -15.98 -7.65
N VAL A 92 12.66 -16.66 -8.56
CA VAL A 92 14.02 -16.28 -9.02
C VAL A 92 14.08 -16.15 -10.53
N GLY A 93 15.14 -15.54 -11.03
CA GLY A 93 15.41 -15.43 -12.46
C GLY A 93 14.36 -14.61 -13.22
N PRO A 94 14.10 -14.94 -14.48
CA PRO A 94 13.17 -14.19 -15.33
C PRO A 94 11.74 -14.21 -14.81
N GLN A 95 11.32 -15.30 -14.14
CA GLN A 95 10.00 -15.43 -13.55
C GLN A 95 9.69 -14.34 -12.51
N ARG A 96 10.72 -13.84 -11.82
CA ARG A 96 10.55 -12.72 -10.88
C ARG A 96 10.08 -11.46 -11.58
N HIS A 97 10.65 -11.16 -12.74
CA HIS A 97 10.25 -10.00 -13.53
C HIS A 97 8.80 -10.11 -13.98
N ASP A 98 8.41 -11.25 -14.53
CA ASP A 98 7.05 -11.51 -15.01
C ASP A 98 6.04 -11.45 -13.87
N PHE A 99 6.40 -11.99 -12.70
CA PHE A 99 5.57 -11.89 -11.49
C PHE A 99 5.35 -10.44 -11.08
N VAL A 100 6.42 -9.63 -11.02
CA VAL A 100 6.32 -8.22 -10.61
C VAL A 100 5.46 -7.43 -11.59
N GLU A 101 5.63 -7.63 -12.90
CA GLU A 101 4.80 -6.96 -13.90
C GLU A 101 3.33 -7.32 -13.78
N SER A 102 3.02 -8.61 -13.67
CA SER A 102 1.64 -9.08 -13.50
C SER A 102 1.01 -8.58 -12.20
N CYS A 103 1.76 -8.57 -11.10
CA CYS A 103 1.35 -8.09 -9.80
C CYS A 103 0.99 -6.59 -9.80
N VAL A 104 1.75 -5.78 -10.54
CA VAL A 104 1.50 -4.33 -10.65
C VAL A 104 0.26 -4.05 -11.52
N MET A 105 -0.04 -4.92 -12.48
CA MET A 105 -1.20 -4.78 -13.37
C MET A 105 -2.52 -5.21 -12.73
N GLN A 106 -2.45 -6.04 -11.69
CA GLN A 106 -3.59 -6.46 -10.87
C GLN A 106 -3.94 -5.38 -9.85
#